data_6d9e045ce382e6fca45fd9a89abe1561
#
_entry.id   6d9e045ce382e6fca45fd9a89abe1561
#
_cell.length_a   1.000
_cell.length_b   1.000
_cell.length_c   1.000
_cell.angle_alpha   90.00
_cell.angle_beta   90.00
_cell.angle_gamma   90.00
#
_symmetry.space_group_name_H-M   'P 1'
#
loop_
_entity.id
_entity.type
_entity.pdbx_description
1 polymer ?
#
loop_
_entity_poly.entity_id
_entity_poly.type
_entity_poly.pdbx_seq_one_letter_code
_entity_poly.pdbx_strand_id
1 'polypeptide(L)'
;MDLYPLIATLTIHVLAGVFWAGSTSAMANLGDASAARLFPFQMGSAAMTLATGAGMWWFQLGGSFGLHEQILLVGLVAAVLAAAVQILFVGRARGALAATSPESQSALVGSMTTGNRAAAGLLMLTVASMMIARFY
;
A
#
# COMPACT_ATOMS: atom_id res chain seq x y z
N MET A 1 -23.59 5.60 9.33
CA MET A 1 -23.52 4.61 8.23
C MET A 1 -24.29 3.37 8.66
N ASP A 2 -25.12 2.84 7.79
CA ASP A 2 -25.80 1.60 8.08
C ASP A 2 -24.81 0.44 8.21
N LEU A 3 -25.17 -0.59 8.99
CA LEU A 3 -24.28 -1.70 9.31
C LEU A 3 -23.79 -2.46 8.07
N TYR A 4 -24.67 -2.72 7.11
CA TYR A 4 -24.32 -3.49 5.91
C TYR A 4 -23.31 -2.79 5.00
N PRO A 5 -23.48 -1.51 4.64
CA PRO A 5 -22.46 -0.77 3.87
C PRO A 5 -21.12 -0.68 4.60
N LEU A 6 -21.15 -0.53 5.92
CA LEU A 6 -19.92 -0.51 6.73
C LEU A 6 -19.17 -1.83 6.65
N ILE A 7 -19.87 -2.96 6.84
CA ILE A 7 -19.25 -4.30 6.75
C ILE A 7 -18.67 -4.51 5.34
N ALA A 8 -19.43 -4.17 4.30
CA ALA A 8 -18.95 -4.30 2.92
C ALA A 8 -17.71 -3.46 2.66
N THR A 9 -17.71 -2.18 3.04
CA THR A 9 -16.57 -1.28 2.87
C THR A 9 -15.34 -1.76 3.64
N LEU A 10 -15.52 -2.19 4.89
CA LEU A 10 -14.44 -2.74 5.70
C LEU A 10 -13.87 -4.02 5.09
N THR A 11 -14.73 -4.91 4.58
CA THR A 11 -14.30 -6.14 3.92
C THR A 11 -13.45 -5.84 2.69
N ILE A 12 -13.89 -4.92 1.83
CA ILE A 12 -13.14 -4.49 0.65
C ILE A 12 -11.81 -3.86 1.06
N HIS A 13 -11.81 -3.00 2.07
CA HIS A 13 -10.61 -2.36 2.60
C HIS A 13 -9.58 -3.39 3.06
N VAL A 14 -10.00 -4.36 3.86
CA VAL A 14 -9.12 -5.41 4.40
C VAL A 14 -8.58 -6.30 3.28
N LEU A 15 -9.45 -6.78 2.37
CA LEU A 15 -9.02 -7.65 1.27
C LEU A 15 -8.04 -6.94 0.32
N ALA A 16 -8.34 -5.71 -0.06
CA ALA A 16 -7.44 -4.91 -0.90
C ALA A 16 -6.12 -4.61 -0.19
N GLY A 17 -6.17 -4.28 1.10
CA GLY A 17 -4.98 -4.02 1.93
C GLY A 17 -4.09 -5.26 2.10
N VAL A 18 -4.69 -6.42 2.35
CA VAL A 18 -3.97 -7.71 2.45
C VAL A 18 -3.31 -8.06 1.11
N PHE A 19 -4.01 -7.90 0.00
CA PHE A 19 -3.42 -8.12 -1.32
C PHE A 19 -2.26 -7.17 -1.58
N TRP A 20 -2.43 -5.88 -1.31
CA TRP A 20 -1.38 -4.87 -1.51
C TRP A 20 -0.15 -5.16 -0.64
N ALA A 21 -0.32 -5.32 0.66
CA ALA A 21 0.78 -5.58 1.59
C ALA A 21 1.45 -6.94 1.32
N GLY A 22 0.66 -7.98 1.08
CA GLY A 22 1.16 -9.32 0.81
C GLY A 22 1.94 -9.41 -0.50
N SER A 23 1.40 -8.86 -1.59
CA SER A 23 2.10 -8.85 -2.89
C SER A 23 3.36 -7.98 -2.84
N THR A 24 3.33 -6.84 -2.15
CA THR A 24 4.50 -5.98 -1.96
C THR A 24 5.60 -6.71 -1.20
N SER A 25 5.26 -7.39 -0.13
CA SER A 25 6.21 -8.20 0.65
C SER A 25 6.77 -9.37 -0.16
N ALA A 26 5.93 -10.03 -0.96
CA ALA A 26 6.39 -11.11 -1.86
C ALA A 26 7.40 -10.58 -2.89
N MET A 27 7.12 -9.46 -3.55
CA MET A 27 8.04 -8.86 -4.52
C MET A 27 9.33 -8.35 -3.87
N ALA A 28 9.27 -7.87 -2.65
CA ALA A 28 10.45 -7.47 -1.87
C ALA A 28 11.42 -8.65 -1.61
N ASN A 29 10.87 -9.87 -1.50
CA ASN A 29 11.66 -11.08 -1.22
C ASN A 29 12.09 -11.80 -2.50
N LEU A 30 11.27 -11.83 -3.54
CA LEU A 30 11.59 -12.51 -4.80
C LEU A 30 12.72 -11.81 -5.56
N GLY A 31 12.73 -10.48 -5.57
CA GLY A 31 13.80 -9.69 -6.18
C GLY A 31 13.98 -9.90 -7.68
N ASP A 32 12.88 -10.12 -8.41
CA ASP A 32 12.89 -10.38 -9.85
C ASP A 32 11.98 -9.41 -10.64
N ALA A 33 11.92 -9.59 -11.97
CA ALA A 33 11.13 -8.76 -12.86
C ALA A 33 9.60 -8.95 -12.71
N SER A 34 9.14 -9.91 -11.94
CA SER A 34 7.70 -10.13 -11.66
C SER A 34 7.04 -8.90 -11.02
N ALA A 35 7.81 -8.07 -10.31
CA ALA A 35 7.34 -6.82 -9.75
C ALA A 35 6.75 -5.89 -10.81
N ALA A 36 7.31 -5.84 -12.01
CA ALA A 36 6.80 -5.02 -13.10
C ALA A 36 5.41 -5.47 -13.56
N ARG A 37 5.15 -6.76 -13.55
CA ARG A 37 3.86 -7.36 -13.97
C ARG A 37 2.78 -7.18 -12.91
N LEU A 38 3.17 -7.22 -11.65
CA LEU A 38 2.24 -7.12 -10.53
C LEU A 38 1.90 -5.68 -10.16
N PHE A 39 2.75 -4.73 -10.54
CA PHE A 39 2.63 -3.31 -10.18
C PHE A 39 1.23 -2.69 -10.44
N PRO A 40 0.59 -2.87 -11.61
CA PRO A 40 -0.73 -2.27 -11.83
C PRO A 40 -1.80 -2.83 -10.88
N PHE A 41 -1.72 -4.11 -10.53
CA PHE A 41 -2.64 -4.73 -9.56
C PHE A 41 -2.37 -4.22 -8.13
N GLN A 42 -1.11 -4.01 -7.77
CA GLN A 42 -0.73 -3.40 -6.49
C GLN A 42 -1.27 -1.96 -6.38
N MET A 43 -1.14 -1.17 -7.44
CA MET A 43 -1.65 0.20 -7.45
C MET A 43 -3.18 0.26 -7.44
N GLY A 44 -3.85 -0.66 -8.12
CA GLY A 44 -5.30 -0.80 -8.05
C GLY A 44 -5.79 -1.12 -6.63
N SER A 45 -5.13 -2.06 -5.95
CA SER A 45 -5.46 -2.41 -4.57
C SER A 45 -5.08 -1.31 -3.58
N ALA A 46 -3.97 -0.60 -3.80
CA ALA A 46 -3.60 0.58 -3.02
C ALA A 46 -4.67 1.68 -3.11
N ALA A 47 -5.11 2.00 -4.32
CA ALA A 47 -6.17 2.99 -4.55
C ALA A 47 -7.48 2.57 -3.86
N MET A 48 -7.86 1.30 -3.96
CA MET A 48 -9.06 0.76 -3.30
C MET A 48 -8.94 0.84 -1.77
N THR A 49 -7.80 0.47 -1.22
CA THR A 49 -7.54 0.54 0.23
C THR A 49 -7.60 1.98 0.73
N LEU A 50 -6.94 2.91 0.05
CA LEU A 50 -6.95 4.33 0.42
C LEU A 50 -8.34 4.94 0.30
N ALA A 51 -9.07 4.67 -0.78
CA ALA A 51 -10.42 5.19 -0.99
C ALA A 51 -11.42 4.68 0.05
N THR A 52 -11.41 3.38 0.34
CA THR A 52 -12.29 2.78 1.35
C THR A 52 -11.92 3.23 2.77
N GLY A 53 -10.63 3.36 3.06
CA GLY A 53 -10.14 3.91 4.34
C GLY A 53 -10.56 5.37 4.55
N ALA A 54 -10.40 6.22 3.54
CA ALA A 54 -10.85 7.61 3.57
C ALA A 54 -12.38 7.72 3.72
N GLY A 55 -13.13 6.87 3.03
CA GLY A 55 -14.59 6.79 3.16
C GLY A 55 -15.01 6.45 4.59
N MET A 56 -14.41 5.42 5.18
CA MET A 56 -14.70 5.04 6.56
C MET A 56 -14.33 6.15 7.55
N TRP A 57 -13.20 6.82 7.34
CA TRP A 57 -12.80 7.97 8.14
C TRP A 57 -13.87 9.07 8.12
N TRP A 58 -14.30 9.45 6.91
CA TRP A 58 -15.30 10.51 6.72
C TRP A 58 -16.64 10.20 7.39
N PHE A 59 -17.12 8.96 7.28
CA PHE A 59 -18.44 8.58 7.77
C PHE A 59 -18.48 8.19 9.26
N GLN A 60 -17.37 7.74 9.84
CA GLN A 60 -17.36 7.22 11.21
C GLN A 60 -16.80 8.20 12.25
N LEU A 61 -15.80 9.01 11.90
CA LEU A 61 -15.07 9.79 12.90
C LEU A 61 -15.64 11.19 13.13
N GLY A 62 -16.61 11.64 12.36
CA GLY A 62 -17.46 12.81 12.68
C GLY A 62 -16.72 14.10 13.06
N GLY A 63 -15.44 14.24 12.68
CA GLY A 63 -14.64 15.43 12.98
C GLY A 63 -13.97 15.44 14.37
N SER A 64 -14.08 14.37 15.17
CA SER A 64 -13.26 14.22 16.39
C SER A 64 -11.80 13.94 16.00
N PHE A 65 -10.84 14.44 16.79
CA PHE A 65 -9.41 14.24 16.55
C PHE A 65 -8.70 13.91 17.87
N GLY A 66 -8.99 12.72 18.39
CA GLY A 66 -8.38 12.17 19.59
C GLY A 66 -7.14 11.31 19.30
N LEU A 67 -6.70 10.54 20.28
CA LEU A 67 -5.54 9.65 20.15
C LEU A 67 -5.77 8.55 19.12
N HIS A 68 -6.99 8.02 19.06
CA HIS A 68 -7.40 7.02 18.05
C HIS A 68 -7.14 7.52 16.63
N GLU A 69 -7.64 8.71 16.30
CA GLU A 69 -7.51 9.32 14.99
C GLU A 69 -6.05 9.66 14.64
N GLN A 70 -5.27 10.09 15.62
CA GLN A 70 -3.84 10.35 15.43
C GLN A 70 -3.07 9.09 15.06
N ILE A 71 -3.36 7.96 15.71
CA ILE A 71 -2.74 6.67 15.40
C ILE A 71 -3.14 6.21 14.00
N LEU A 72 -4.43 6.34 13.63
CA LEU A 72 -4.90 6.04 12.27
C LEU A 72 -4.22 6.93 11.22
N LEU A 73 -4.00 8.20 11.53
CA LEU A 73 -3.32 9.14 10.63
C LEU A 73 -1.88 8.72 10.36
N VAL A 74 -1.16 8.22 11.36
CA VAL A 74 0.19 7.66 11.16
C VAL A 74 0.14 6.51 10.15
N GLY A 75 -0.83 5.61 10.27
CA GLY A 75 -1.04 4.52 9.33
C GLY A 75 -1.38 5.01 7.92
N LEU A 76 -2.24 6.01 7.81
CA LEU A 76 -2.61 6.62 6.52
C LEU A 76 -1.40 7.25 5.82
N VAL A 77 -0.62 8.05 6.55
CA VAL A 77 0.60 8.68 6.02
C VAL A 77 1.59 7.62 5.56
N ALA A 78 1.81 6.57 6.35
CA ALA A 78 2.67 5.46 5.97
C ALA A 78 2.18 4.74 4.70
N ALA A 79 0.87 4.53 4.53
CA ALA A 79 0.29 3.93 3.33
C ALA A 79 0.47 4.82 2.09
N VAL A 80 0.25 6.12 2.21
CA VAL A 80 0.46 7.08 1.11
C VAL A 80 1.95 7.11 0.70
N LEU A 81 2.86 7.12 1.68
CA LEU A 81 4.29 7.04 1.41
C LEU A 81 4.69 5.72 0.74
N ALA A 82 4.09 4.60 1.15
CA ALA A 82 4.32 3.31 0.50
C ALA A 82 3.91 3.34 -0.98
N ALA A 83 2.73 3.87 -1.30
CA ALA A 83 2.27 4.03 -2.68
C ALA A 83 3.21 4.96 -3.47
N ALA A 84 3.63 6.08 -2.91
CA ALA A 84 4.56 7.01 -3.53
C ALA A 84 5.92 6.35 -3.83
N VAL A 85 6.47 5.61 -2.89
CA VAL A 85 7.73 4.87 -3.07
C VAL A 85 7.59 3.83 -4.18
N GLN A 86 6.48 3.08 -4.22
CA GLN A 86 6.24 2.11 -5.29
C GLN A 86 6.12 2.79 -6.66
N ILE A 87 5.41 3.90 -6.76
CA ILE A 87 5.30 4.66 -8.02
C ILE A 87 6.67 5.15 -8.49
N LEU A 88 7.47 5.72 -7.59
CA LEU A 88 8.78 6.28 -7.91
C LEU A 88 9.82 5.22 -8.27
N PHE A 89 9.88 4.12 -7.54
CA PHE A 89 10.90 3.09 -7.75
C PHE A 89 10.42 1.98 -8.70
N VAL A 90 9.24 1.43 -8.48
CA VAL A 90 8.72 0.33 -9.31
C VAL A 90 8.10 0.83 -10.60
N GLY A 91 7.30 1.88 -10.54
CA GLY A 91 6.61 2.44 -11.69
C GLY A 91 7.57 2.99 -12.74
N ARG A 92 8.59 3.74 -12.32
CA ARG A 92 9.62 4.27 -13.23
C ARG A 92 10.49 3.17 -13.82
N ALA A 93 10.94 2.22 -12.99
CA ALA A 93 11.74 1.10 -13.46
C ALA A 93 10.96 0.21 -14.43
N ARG A 94 9.68 -0.03 -14.17
CA ARG A 94 8.77 -0.75 -15.06
C ARG A 94 8.65 -0.07 -16.43
N GLY A 95 8.48 1.24 -16.46
CA GLY A 95 8.40 2.01 -17.70
C GLY A 95 9.69 1.98 -18.51
N ALA A 96 10.84 1.92 -17.87
CA ALA A 96 12.16 1.88 -18.53
C ALA A 96 12.59 0.46 -18.92
N LEU A 97 11.99 -0.59 -18.37
CA LEU A 97 12.46 -1.97 -18.50
C LEU A 97 12.43 -2.46 -19.96
N ALA A 98 11.40 -2.12 -20.71
CA ALA A 98 11.23 -2.55 -22.10
C ALA A 98 12.24 -1.88 -23.06
N ALA A 99 12.74 -0.68 -22.74
CA ALA A 99 13.67 0.11 -23.55
C ALA A 99 15.13 -0.07 -23.14
N THR A 100 15.42 -0.97 -22.20
CA THR A 100 16.74 -1.12 -21.58
C THR A 100 17.40 -2.42 -22.00
N SER A 101 18.73 -2.41 -22.20
CA SER A 101 19.53 -3.61 -22.50
C SER A 101 19.46 -4.63 -21.36
N PRO A 102 19.63 -5.95 -21.61
CA PRO A 102 19.60 -6.97 -20.58
C PRO A 102 20.60 -6.73 -19.42
N GLU A 103 21.72 -6.13 -19.70
CA GLU A 103 22.75 -5.80 -18.70
C GLU A 103 22.29 -4.69 -17.73
N SER A 104 21.56 -3.69 -18.24
CA SER A 104 21.01 -2.60 -17.43
C SER A 104 19.69 -2.97 -16.74
N GLN A 105 19.01 -4.05 -17.17
CA GLN A 105 17.78 -4.52 -16.55
C GLN A 105 18.00 -4.97 -15.10
N SER A 106 19.16 -5.52 -14.76
CA SER A 106 19.47 -5.92 -13.39
C SER A 106 19.47 -4.75 -12.41
N ALA A 107 19.93 -3.57 -12.83
CA ALA A 107 19.87 -2.34 -12.03
C ALA A 107 18.40 -1.88 -11.82
N LEU A 108 17.56 -1.98 -12.84
CA LEU A 108 16.12 -1.66 -12.74
C LEU A 108 15.38 -2.62 -11.79
N VAL A 109 15.66 -3.91 -11.89
CA VAL A 109 15.12 -4.93 -10.98
C VAL A 109 15.57 -4.65 -9.54
N GLY A 110 16.82 -4.28 -9.32
CA GLY A 110 17.34 -3.85 -8.01
C GLY A 110 16.59 -2.64 -7.46
N SER A 111 16.30 -1.65 -8.29
CA SER A 111 15.48 -0.49 -7.91
C SER A 111 14.06 -0.88 -7.52
N MET A 112 13.40 -1.75 -8.29
CA MET A 112 12.07 -2.27 -7.96
C MET A 112 12.07 -3.03 -6.63
N THR A 113 13.06 -3.86 -6.39
CA THR A 113 13.21 -4.62 -5.14
C THR A 113 13.40 -3.68 -3.94
N THR A 114 14.25 -2.67 -4.07
CA THR A 114 14.45 -1.65 -3.02
C THR A 114 13.16 -0.90 -2.74
N GLY A 115 12.44 -0.48 -3.77
CA GLY A 115 11.14 0.19 -3.62
C GLY A 115 10.10 -0.68 -2.91
N ASN A 116 9.99 -1.94 -3.28
CA ASN A 116 9.07 -2.88 -2.64
C ASN A 116 9.47 -3.18 -1.19
N ARG A 117 10.76 -3.27 -0.85
CA ARG A 117 11.22 -3.44 0.53
C ARG A 117 10.86 -2.24 1.40
N ALA A 118 11.12 -1.03 0.92
CA ALA A 118 10.74 0.18 1.63
C ALA A 118 9.21 0.29 1.80
N ALA A 119 8.45 0.03 0.75
CA ALA A 119 6.99 0.02 0.80
C ALA A 119 6.45 -1.06 1.74
N ALA A 120 7.03 -2.26 1.75
CA ALA A 120 6.63 -3.32 2.66
C ALA A 120 6.81 -2.90 4.13
N GLY A 121 7.91 -2.26 4.48
CA GLY A 121 8.15 -1.71 5.82
C GLY A 121 7.11 -0.66 6.21
N LEU A 122 6.78 0.25 5.30
CA LEU A 122 5.75 1.26 5.52
C LEU A 122 4.34 0.64 5.67
N LEU A 123 4.01 -0.38 4.88
CA LEU A 123 2.74 -1.09 5.00
C LEU A 123 2.62 -1.89 6.29
N MET A 124 3.72 -2.45 6.79
CA MET A 124 3.75 -3.06 8.13
C MET A 124 3.46 -2.04 9.23
N LEU A 125 4.02 -0.84 9.13
CA LEU A 125 3.70 0.26 10.03
C LEU A 125 2.21 0.66 9.93
N THR A 126 1.66 0.69 8.72
CA THR A 126 0.23 0.96 8.49
C THR A 126 -0.66 -0.05 9.21
N VAL A 127 -0.38 -1.35 9.04
CA VAL A 127 -1.13 -2.43 9.68
C VAL A 127 -1.00 -2.34 11.21
N ALA A 128 0.21 -2.12 11.72
CA ALA A 128 0.45 -1.96 13.15
C ALA A 128 -0.35 -0.78 13.74
N SER A 129 -0.35 0.37 13.06
CA SER A 129 -1.14 1.54 13.48
C SER A 129 -2.64 1.24 13.54
N MET A 130 -3.18 0.56 12.54
CA MET A 130 -4.60 0.17 12.52
C MET A 130 -4.95 -0.81 13.65
N MET A 131 -4.05 -1.75 13.96
CA MET A 131 -4.24 -2.69 15.06
C MET A 131 -4.18 -1.99 16.42
N ILE A 132 -3.24 -1.08 16.60
CA ILE A 132 -3.07 -0.33 17.85
C ILE A 132 -4.25 0.60 18.10
N ALA A 133 -4.73 1.30 17.05
CA ALA A 133 -5.86 2.22 17.15
C ALA A 133 -7.13 1.56 17.73
N ARG A 134 -7.31 0.24 17.55
CA ARG A 134 -8.45 -0.50 18.13
C ARG A 134 -8.55 -0.40 19.65
N PHE A 135 -7.45 -0.11 20.33
CA PHE A 135 -7.37 -0.13 21.78
C PHE A 135 -7.48 1.26 22.40
N TYR A 136 -7.59 2.28 21.60
CA TYR A 136 -7.74 3.69 22.01
C TYR A 136 -8.99 4.33 21.39
#